data_c15c8cedb1604165ee048e4cb355c446
#
_entry.id   c15c8cedb1604165ee048e4cb355c446
#
_cell.length_a   1.000
_cell.length_b   1.000
_cell.length_c   1.000
_cell.angle_alpha   90.00
_cell.angle_beta   90.00
_cell.angle_gamma   90.00
#
_symmetry.space_group_name_H-M   'P 1'
#
loop_
_entity.id
_entity.type
_entity.pdbx_description
1 polymer ?
#
loop_
_entity_poly.entity_id
_entity_poly.type
_entity_poly.pdbx_seq_one_letter_code
_entity_poly.pdbx_strand_id
1 'polypeptide(L)'
;ASCLVGSEMCIRDRACELMKAAGAKRALPLKVGGAFHSPLMHSAADGLREYLASVSLREERLPVYANLTAEPYGEDKKETMAAQCENPVRWQKTIENMIANGVDTFIEVGVGKTLAGLIKKINPEVTVYQIENKEGLDAAAEALGK
;
A
#
# COMPACT_ATOMS: atom_id res chain seq x y z
N ALA A 1 30.09 -18.25 0.91
CA ALA A 1 28.74 -18.11 1.52
C ALA A 1 28.36 -16.65 1.78
N SER A 2 29.31 -15.74 1.98
CA SER A 2 29.05 -14.32 2.20
C SER A 2 28.62 -13.55 0.95
N CYS A 3 28.84 -14.11 -0.24
CA CYS A 3 28.57 -13.44 -1.51
C CYS A 3 27.08 -13.45 -1.93
N LEU A 4 26.29 -14.43 -1.47
CA LEU A 4 24.87 -14.55 -1.84
C LEU A 4 23.97 -13.58 -1.05
N VAL A 5 24.28 -13.35 0.22
CA VAL A 5 23.57 -12.34 1.04
C VAL A 5 24.10 -10.93 0.77
N GLY A 6 25.38 -10.81 0.37
CA GLY A 6 26.00 -9.55 0.00
C GLY A 6 25.57 -9.02 -1.38
N SER A 7 25.13 -9.88 -2.31
CA SER A 7 24.80 -9.46 -3.68
C SER A 7 23.58 -8.54 -3.74
N GLU A 8 22.51 -8.82 -3.02
CA GLU A 8 21.32 -7.95 -2.99
C GLU A 8 21.61 -6.61 -2.30
N MET A 9 22.37 -6.62 -1.20
CA MET A 9 22.82 -5.39 -0.54
C MET A 9 23.73 -4.57 -1.46
N CYS A 10 24.67 -5.21 -2.16
CA CYS A 10 25.57 -4.53 -3.11
C CYS A 10 24.80 -3.94 -4.29
N ILE A 11 23.80 -4.62 -4.85
CA ILE A 11 22.97 -4.13 -5.94
C ILE A 11 22.18 -2.90 -5.49
N ARG A 12 21.56 -2.97 -4.33
CA ARG A 12 20.81 -1.86 -3.74
C ARG A 12 21.68 -0.65 -3.46
N ASP A 13 22.84 -0.86 -2.85
CA ASP A 13 23.75 0.21 -2.48
C ASP A 13 24.31 0.89 -3.73
N ARG A 14 24.70 0.11 -4.76
CA ARG A 14 25.09 0.61 -6.06
C ARG A 14 23.96 1.36 -6.77
N ALA A 15 22.71 0.88 -6.69
CA ALA A 15 21.56 1.58 -7.22
C ALA A 15 21.37 2.95 -6.54
N CYS A 16 21.53 3.02 -5.21
CA CYS A 16 21.46 4.28 -4.47
C CYS A 16 22.56 5.27 -4.90
N GLU A 17 23.78 4.80 -5.15
CA GLU A 17 24.89 5.62 -5.64
C GLU A 17 24.61 6.14 -7.04
N LEU A 18 24.17 5.29 -7.97
CA LEU A 18 23.83 5.66 -9.33
C LEU A 18 22.67 6.66 -9.38
N MET A 19 21.64 6.48 -8.56
CA MET A 19 20.53 7.40 -8.46
C MET A 19 20.96 8.77 -7.95
N LYS A 20 21.83 8.83 -6.93
CA LYS A 20 22.41 10.08 -6.45
C LYS A 20 23.24 10.77 -7.50
N ALA A 21 24.10 10.02 -8.22
CA ALA A 21 24.90 10.54 -9.32
C ALA A 21 24.03 11.07 -10.48
N ALA A 22 22.86 10.48 -10.70
CA ALA A 22 21.87 10.93 -11.68
C ALA A 22 20.99 12.10 -11.19
N GLY A 23 21.30 12.69 -10.02
CA GLY A 23 20.59 13.87 -9.50
C GLY A 23 19.39 13.59 -8.60
N ALA A 24 19.20 12.37 -8.13
CA ALA A 24 18.14 12.08 -7.17
C ALA A 24 18.40 12.81 -5.84
N LYS A 25 17.42 13.58 -5.37
CA LYS A 25 17.51 14.32 -4.09
C LYS A 25 17.69 13.38 -2.89
N ARG A 26 17.14 12.18 -2.95
CA ARG A 26 17.25 11.14 -1.91
C ARG A 26 17.26 9.76 -2.56
N ALA A 27 18.13 8.89 -2.09
CA ALA A 27 18.15 7.46 -2.36
C ALA A 27 18.48 6.79 -1.02
N LEU A 28 17.44 6.30 -0.33
CA LEU A 28 17.55 5.76 1.04
C LEU A 28 17.14 4.29 1.03
N PRO A 29 17.97 3.39 1.61
CA PRO A 29 17.56 2.02 1.85
C PRO A 29 16.39 1.97 2.84
N LEU A 30 15.37 1.20 2.52
CA LEU A 30 14.28 0.94 3.45
C LEU A 30 14.70 -0.17 4.43
N LYS A 31 14.41 0.02 5.71
CA LYS A 31 14.61 -1.01 6.74
C LYS A 31 13.41 -1.96 6.75
N VAL A 32 13.36 -2.89 5.80
CA VAL A 32 12.32 -3.92 5.70
C VAL A 32 12.91 -5.30 5.90
N GLY A 33 12.15 -6.23 6.53
CA GLY A 33 12.61 -7.57 6.88
C GLY A 33 12.51 -8.59 5.75
N GLY A 34 12.02 -8.21 4.55
CA GLY A 34 11.84 -9.14 3.43
C GLY A 34 11.59 -8.42 2.12
N ALA A 35 11.60 -9.17 1.03
CA ALA A 35 11.37 -8.71 -0.33
C ALA A 35 9.88 -8.62 -0.67
N PHE A 36 9.09 -8.01 0.22
CA PHE A 36 7.65 -7.85 0.05
C PHE A 36 7.30 -7.19 -1.28
N HIS A 37 6.17 -7.59 -1.84
CA HIS A 37 5.66 -7.08 -3.11
C HIS A 37 6.60 -7.32 -4.30
N SER A 38 7.30 -8.45 -4.28
CA SER A 38 8.19 -8.89 -5.37
C SER A 38 8.02 -10.40 -5.64
N PRO A 39 8.49 -10.91 -6.80
CA PRO A 39 8.43 -12.33 -7.13
C PRO A 39 9.11 -13.27 -6.10
N LEU A 40 10.00 -12.74 -5.26
CA LEU A 40 10.63 -13.52 -4.18
C LEU A 40 9.63 -13.94 -3.08
N MET A 41 8.42 -13.37 -3.07
CA MET A 41 7.33 -13.75 -2.17
C MET A 41 6.39 -14.81 -2.75
N HIS A 42 6.73 -15.42 -3.88
CA HIS A 42 5.88 -16.39 -4.58
C HIS A 42 5.43 -17.55 -3.67
N SER A 43 6.35 -18.15 -2.91
CA SER A 43 6.01 -19.24 -2.00
C SER A 43 5.03 -18.81 -0.89
N ALA A 44 5.11 -17.56 -0.43
CA ALA A 44 4.17 -17.02 0.54
C ALA A 44 2.80 -16.74 -0.09
N ALA A 45 2.77 -16.30 -1.34
CA ALA A 45 1.54 -16.13 -2.11
C ALA A 45 0.84 -17.47 -2.33
N ASP A 46 1.59 -18.54 -2.66
CA ASP A 46 1.03 -19.90 -2.83
C ASP A 46 0.46 -20.45 -1.53
N GLY A 47 1.17 -20.32 -0.42
CA GLY A 47 0.66 -20.70 0.89
C GLY A 47 -0.62 -19.93 1.28
N LEU A 48 -0.71 -18.65 0.92
CA LEU A 48 -1.91 -17.85 1.14
C LEU A 48 -3.07 -18.30 0.22
N ARG A 49 -2.82 -18.66 -1.05
CA ARG A 49 -3.83 -19.24 -1.97
C ARG A 49 -4.44 -20.51 -1.37
N GLU A 50 -3.57 -21.41 -0.92
CA GLU A 50 -4.00 -22.68 -0.31
C GLU A 50 -4.85 -22.44 0.93
N TYR A 51 -4.42 -21.55 1.83
CA TYR A 51 -5.19 -21.19 3.02
C TYR A 51 -6.55 -20.57 2.66
N LEU A 52 -6.57 -19.60 1.74
CA LEU A 52 -7.79 -18.91 1.33
C LEU A 52 -8.79 -19.82 0.61
N ALA A 53 -8.35 -20.93 0.03
CA ALA A 53 -9.26 -21.91 -0.58
C ALA A 53 -10.32 -22.41 0.43
N SER A 54 -9.93 -22.61 1.68
CA SER A 54 -10.80 -23.06 2.77
C SER A 54 -11.61 -21.96 3.46
N VAL A 55 -11.29 -20.68 3.19
CA VAL A 55 -11.92 -19.52 3.85
C VAL A 55 -13.17 -19.09 3.09
N SER A 56 -14.27 -18.91 3.78
CA SER A 56 -15.47 -18.28 3.21
C SER A 56 -15.39 -16.76 3.41
N LEU A 57 -15.32 -16.02 2.31
CA LEU A 57 -15.36 -14.57 2.33
C LEU A 57 -16.81 -14.10 2.21
N ARG A 58 -17.18 -13.09 3.00
CA ARG A 58 -18.47 -12.41 2.84
C ARG A 58 -18.37 -11.41 1.68
N GLU A 59 -19.50 -11.05 1.13
CA GLU A 59 -19.60 -9.93 0.20
C GLU A 59 -19.29 -8.62 0.92
N GLU A 60 -18.58 -7.74 0.24
CA GLU A 60 -18.30 -6.41 0.74
C GLU A 60 -19.55 -5.55 0.73
N ARG A 61 -19.80 -4.83 1.80
CA ARG A 61 -20.88 -3.82 1.88
C ARG A 61 -20.52 -2.50 1.20
N LEU A 62 -19.23 -2.25 1.04
CA LEU A 62 -18.64 -1.07 0.44
C LEU A 62 -17.51 -1.51 -0.49
N PRO A 63 -17.21 -0.74 -1.55
CA PRO A 63 -16.08 -1.06 -2.41
C PRO A 63 -14.76 -1.11 -1.61
N VAL A 64 -14.06 -2.24 -1.68
CA VAL A 64 -12.74 -2.43 -1.10
C VAL A 64 -11.74 -2.51 -2.23
N TYR A 65 -10.82 -1.56 -2.29
CA TYR A 65 -9.82 -1.48 -3.36
C TYR A 65 -8.65 -2.40 -3.10
N ALA A 66 -8.24 -3.14 -4.13
CA ALA A 66 -7.09 -4.01 -4.10
C ALA A 66 -5.82 -3.27 -4.52
N ASN A 67 -4.73 -3.47 -3.76
CA ASN A 67 -3.43 -2.84 -4.06
C ASN A 67 -2.87 -3.25 -5.43
N LEU A 68 -3.15 -4.47 -5.88
CA LEU A 68 -2.66 -5.03 -7.13
C LEU A 68 -3.31 -4.38 -8.35
N THR A 69 -4.63 -4.28 -8.34
CA THR A 69 -5.40 -3.80 -9.49
C THR A 69 -5.63 -2.29 -9.45
N ALA A 70 -5.58 -1.69 -8.26
CA ALA A 70 -6.01 -0.32 -7.96
C ALA A 70 -7.53 -0.11 -8.18
N GLU A 71 -8.30 -1.19 -8.23
CA GLU A 71 -9.75 -1.23 -8.42
C GLU A 71 -10.42 -1.98 -7.28
N PRO A 72 -11.73 -1.87 -7.09
CA PRO A 72 -12.47 -2.73 -6.15
C PRO A 72 -12.25 -4.21 -6.46
N TYR A 73 -12.26 -5.04 -5.41
CA TYR A 73 -12.18 -6.48 -5.59
C TYR A 73 -13.33 -6.99 -6.49
N GLY A 74 -12.98 -7.84 -7.45
CA GLY A 74 -13.90 -8.53 -8.33
C GLY A 74 -14.20 -9.96 -7.85
N GLU A 75 -14.63 -10.81 -8.79
CA GLU A 75 -14.99 -12.22 -8.52
C GLU A 75 -13.80 -13.03 -7.98
N ASP A 76 -12.60 -12.80 -8.52
CA ASP A 76 -11.36 -13.50 -8.14
C ASP A 76 -10.66 -12.88 -6.93
N LYS A 77 -11.43 -12.46 -5.90
CA LYS A 77 -10.87 -11.74 -4.75
C LYS A 77 -9.80 -12.52 -3.99
N LYS A 78 -9.95 -13.85 -3.85
CA LYS A 78 -8.97 -14.70 -3.14
C LYS A 78 -7.62 -14.73 -3.87
N GLU A 79 -7.67 -14.90 -5.20
CA GLU A 79 -6.46 -14.84 -6.02
C GLU A 79 -5.82 -13.46 -5.97
N THR A 80 -6.62 -12.40 -6.08
CA THR A 80 -6.12 -11.02 -5.96
C THR A 80 -5.45 -10.77 -4.61
N MET A 81 -6.04 -11.26 -3.49
CA MET A 81 -5.45 -11.16 -2.16
C MET A 81 -4.09 -11.84 -2.07
N ALA A 82 -3.95 -13.05 -2.62
CA ALA A 82 -2.69 -13.79 -2.60
C ALA A 82 -1.64 -13.13 -3.51
N ALA A 83 -2.03 -12.74 -4.71
CA ALA A 83 -1.14 -12.11 -5.68
C ALA A 83 -0.58 -10.76 -5.20
N GLN A 84 -1.24 -10.05 -4.26
CA GLN A 84 -0.71 -8.83 -3.64
C GLN A 84 0.60 -9.05 -2.89
N CYS A 85 0.88 -10.28 -2.40
CA CYS A 85 2.12 -10.57 -1.68
C CYS A 85 3.35 -10.43 -2.58
N GLU A 86 3.22 -10.78 -3.85
CA GLU A 86 4.32 -10.86 -4.82
C GLU A 86 4.33 -9.74 -5.87
N ASN A 87 3.35 -8.83 -5.83
CA ASN A 87 3.21 -7.76 -6.81
C ASN A 87 3.26 -6.37 -6.16
N PRO A 88 3.66 -5.34 -6.91
CA PRO A 88 3.75 -3.96 -6.41
C PRO A 88 2.41 -3.40 -5.93
N VAL A 89 2.46 -2.57 -4.89
CA VAL A 89 1.33 -1.77 -4.42
C VAL A 89 1.15 -0.56 -5.34
N ARG A 90 0.00 -0.46 -6.00
CA ARG A 90 -0.36 0.64 -6.91
C ARG A 90 -1.06 1.79 -6.18
N TRP A 91 -0.48 2.26 -5.07
CA TRP A 91 -1.10 3.23 -4.17
C TRP A 91 -1.60 4.49 -4.88
N GLN A 92 -0.75 5.13 -5.66
CA GLN A 92 -1.12 6.35 -6.38
C GLN A 92 -2.33 6.11 -7.28
N LYS A 93 -2.31 5.03 -8.07
CA LYS A 93 -3.41 4.69 -8.98
C LYS A 93 -4.70 4.38 -8.22
N THR A 94 -4.60 3.74 -7.05
CA THR A 94 -5.76 3.48 -6.18
C THR A 94 -6.43 4.79 -5.75
N ILE A 95 -5.65 5.76 -5.27
CA ILE A 95 -6.18 7.06 -4.87
C ILE A 95 -6.77 7.83 -6.06
N GLU A 96 -6.09 7.82 -7.20
CA GLU A 96 -6.60 8.46 -8.44
C GLU A 96 -7.94 7.84 -8.88
N ASN A 97 -8.07 6.52 -8.83
CA ASN A 97 -9.30 5.82 -9.19
C ASN A 97 -10.44 6.10 -8.18
N MET A 98 -10.15 6.13 -6.87
CA MET A 98 -11.13 6.53 -5.86
C MET A 98 -11.65 7.94 -6.12
N ILE A 99 -10.77 8.89 -6.41
CA ILE A 99 -11.14 10.28 -6.73
C ILE A 99 -11.99 10.33 -8.00
N ALA A 100 -11.59 9.60 -9.05
CA ALA A 100 -12.36 9.51 -10.29
C ALA A 100 -13.76 8.92 -10.08
N ASN A 101 -13.93 8.06 -9.07
CA ASN A 101 -15.20 7.48 -8.63
C ASN A 101 -15.96 8.37 -7.63
N GLY A 102 -15.55 9.63 -7.44
CA GLY A 102 -16.27 10.64 -6.66
C GLY A 102 -15.89 10.71 -5.18
N VAL A 103 -14.79 10.07 -4.76
CA VAL A 103 -14.28 10.20 -3.39
C VAL A 103 -13.51 11.51 -3.27
N ASP A 104 -13.97 12.41 -2.43
CA ASP A 104 -13.36 13.72 -2.13
C ASP A 104 -12.78 13.81 -0.71
N THR A 105 -13.13 12.86 0.14
CA THR A 105 -12.75 12.83 1.55
C THR A 105 -12.15 11.48 1.93
N PHE A 106 -10.98 11.51 2.55
CA PHE A 106 -10.26 10.33 3.02
C PHE A 106 -10.06 10.39 4.53
N ILE A 107 -10.12 9.24 5.18
CA ILE A 107 -9.86 9.10 6.61
C ILE A 107 -8.78 8.04 6.81
N GLU A 108 -7.60 8.45 7.29
CA GLU A 108 -6.56 7.52 7.73
C GLU A 108 -6.82 7.14 9.19
N VAL A 109 -7.08 5.86 9.45
CA VAL A 109 -7.29 5.34 10.81
C VAL A 109 -6.06 4.54 11.23
N GLY A 110 -5.38 4.99 12.27
CA GLY A 110 -4.18 4.33 12.79
C GLY A 110 -3.10 5.29 13.23
N VAL A 111 -1.98 4.73 13.67
CA VAL A 111 -0.84 5.50 14.17
C VAL A 111 -0.06 6.16 13.02
N GLY A 112 0.22 7.44 13.18
CA GLY A 112 0.96 8.24 12.20
C GLY A 112 0.07 8.86 11.12
N LYS A 113 0.70 9.54 10.16
CA LYS A 113 0.05 10.31 9.08
C LYS A 113 0.71 10.10 7.72
N THR A 114 1.22 8.89 7.49
CA THR A 114 2.00 8.60 6.28
C THR A 114 1.11 8.58 5.04
N LEU A 115 -0.03 7.90 5.13
CA LEU A 115 -0.97 7.78 4.00
C LEU A 115 -1.65 9.11 3.71
N ALA A 116 -2.06 9.85 4.74
CA ALA A 116 -2.58 11.20 4.60
C ALA A 116 -1.61 12.12 3.86
N GLY A 117 -0.31 12.06 4.20
CA GLY A 117 0.73 12.82 3.52
C GLY A 117 0.95 12.39 2.06
N LEU A 118 0.78 11.11 1.74
CA LEU A 118 0.85 10.60 0.37
C LEU A 118 -0.37 11.01 -0.46
N ILE A 119 -1.57 10.93 0.10
CA ILE A 119 -2.81 11.35 -0.55
C ILE A 119 -2.74 12.83 -0.94
N LYS A 120 -2.32 13.70 -0.01
CA LYS A 120 -2.18 15.15 -0.26
C LYS A 120 -1.12 15.48 -1.33
N LYS A 121 -0.12 14.62 -1.53
CA LYS A 121 0.84 14.78 -2.63
C LYS A 121 0.28 14.35 -3.98
N ILE A 122 -0.64 13.38 -4.00
CA ILE A 122 -1.32 12.92 -5.21
C ILE A 122 -2.36 13.96 -5.64
N ASN A 123 -3.19 14.40 -4.71
CA ASN A 123 -4.17 15.46 -4.96
C ASN A 123 -4.32 16.35 -3.71
N PRO A 124 -3.88 17.62 -3.76
CA PRO A 124 -4.00 18.55 -2.64
C PRO A 124 -5.43 19.02 -2.35
N GLU A 125 -6.35 18.90 -3.32
CA GLU A 125 -7.72 19.41 -3.21
C GLU A 125 -8.62 18.51 -2.34
N VAL A 126 -8.32 17.20 -2.23
CA VAL A 126 -9.14 16.29 -1.43
C VAL A 126 -8.99 16.57 0.06
N THR A 127 -10.05 16.32 0.82
CA THR A 127 -10.02 16.41 2.28
C THR A 127 -9.43 15.16 2.88
N VAL A 128 -8.54 15.30 3.86
CA VAL A 128 -7.94 14.15 4.55
C VAL A 128 -7.97 14.37 6.06
N TYR A 129 -8.63 13.46 6.77
CA TYR A 129 -8.61 13.37 8.23
C TYR A 129 -7.68 12.24 8.68
N GLN A 130 -7.09 12.42 9.86
CA GLN A 130 -6.25 11.39 10.48
C GLN A 130 -6.80 11.11 11.88
N ILE A 131 -7.08 9.84 12.17
CA ILE A 131 -7.65 9.37 13.43
C ILE A 131 -6.66 8.40 14.09
N GLU A 132 -5.85 8.92 14.99
CA GLU A 132 -4.89 8.14 15.79
C GLU A 132 -5.37 7.92 17.21
N ASN A 133 -6.23 8.81 17.72
CA ASN A 133 -6.72 8.86 19.08
C ASN A 133 -8.15 9.41 19.12
N LYS A 134 -8.68 9.57 20.34
CA LYS A 134 -10.04 10.05 20.55
C LYS A 134 -10.24 11.48 20.05
N GLU A 135 -9.27 12.35 20.26
CA GLU A 135 -9.33 13.75 19.81
C GLU A 135 -9.44 13.85 18.29
N GLY A 136 -8.68 13.03 17.56
CA GLY A 136 -8.75 12.93 16.10
C GLY A 136 -10.10 12.40 15.62
N LEU A 137 -10.69 11.43 16.36
CA LEU A 137 -12.02 10.92 16.07
C LEU A 137 -13.10 12.00 16.28
N ASP A 138 -13.07 12.68 17.41
CA ASP A 138 -14.04 13.72 17.74
C ASP A 138 -13.98 14.88 16.71
N ALA A 139 -12.78 15.31 16.33
CA ALA A 139 -12.57 16.34 15.31
C ALA A 139 -13.08 15.91 13.91
N ALA A 140 -12.81 14.66 13.52
CA ALA A 140 -13.31 14.14 12.24
C ALA A 140 -14.85 13.99 12.24
N ALA A 141 -15.44 13.54 13.35
CA ALA A 141 -16.88 13.42 13.51
C ALA A 141 -17.57 14.78 13.44
N GLU A 142 -17.06 15.78 14.14
CA GLU A 142 -17.58 17.16 14.10
C GLU A 142 -17.53 17.73 12.67
N ALA A 143 -16.39 17.58 11.99
CA ALA A 143 -16.21 18.08 10.63
C ALA A 143 -17.12 17.38 9.60
N LEU A 144 -17.50 16.13 9.84
CA LEU A 144 -18.40 15.35 8.99
C LEU A 144 -19.90 15.47 9.41
N GLY A 145 -20.19 16.30 10.42
CA GLY A 145 -21.55 16.52 10.88
C GLY A 145 -22.18 15.33 11.59
N LYS A 146 -21.38 14.54 12.34
CA LYS A 146 -21.79 13.33 13.06
C LYS A 146 -21.68 13.53 14.56
#